data_ef6d648826bf640118092188786ad6d8
#
_entry.id   ef6d648826bf640118092188786ad6d8
#
_cell.length_a   1.000
_cell.length_b   1.000
_cell.length_c   1.000
_cell.angle_alpha   90.00
_cell.angle_beta   90.00
_cell.angle_gamma   90.00
#
_symmetry.space_group_name_H-M   'P 1'
#
loop_
_entity.id
_entity.type
_entity.pdbx_description
1 polymer ?
#
loop_
_entity_poly.entity_id
_entity_poly.type
_entity_poly.pdbx_seq_one_letter_code
_entity_poly.pdbx_strand_id
1 'polypeptide(L)'
;KPKVQYSFVADINFKYNNIPCAVVLLDDFIGSGNSAITLYQRISVNIPQNSKCFCLCVAYMEKAENKLAENGITILGEKHLPAFTSRHSVFGYPPKMKRIRNFALKYGELLYKKKQYSPGMKLYIGPLGYANSQSLVCFEHTTPNNTLPILWESNKRADNQENWVPLFPRKLFDRI
;
A
#
# COMPACT_ATOMS: atom_id res chain seq x y z
N LYS A 1 -35.59 -1.13 -15.38
CA LYS A 1 -34.29 -1.27 -14.71
C LYS A 1 -33.78 0.13 -14.38
N PRO A 2 -33.36 0.40 -13.15
CA PRO A 2 -32.77 1.70 -12.83
C PRO A 2 -31.53 1.90 -13.71
N LYS A 3 -31.41 3.06 -14.34
CA LYS A 3 -30.21 3.42 -15.08
C LYS A 3 -29.15 3.76 -14.03
N VAL A 4 -28.07 2.98 -13.95
CA VAL A 4 -26.91 3.32 -13.14
C VAL A 4 -26.17 4.44 -13.88
N GLN A 5 -26.15 5.61 -13.29
CA GLN A 5 -25.33 6.71 -13.78
C GLN A 5 -24.04 6.71 -12.99
N TYR A 6 -22.89 6.67 -13.67
CA TYR A 6 -21.57 6.77 -13.06
C TYR A 6 -20.81 7.94 -13.68
N SER A 7 -19.96 8.55 -12.88
CA SER A 7 -19.04 9.57 -13.35
C SER A 7 -17.67 9.32 -12.72
N PHE A 8 -16.61 9.46 -13.53
CA PHE A 8 -15.25 9.51 -13.01
C PHE A 8 -14.99 10.94 -12.51
N VAL A 9 -14.59 11.04 -11.26
CA VAL A 9 -14.32 12.33 -10.65
C VAL A 9 -12.80 12.45 -10.48
N ALA A 10 -12.18 13.19 -11.39
CA ALA A 10 -10.81 13.62 -11.26
C ALA A 10 -10.70 14.88 -10.38
N ASP A 11 -11.81 15.61 -10.21
CA ASP A 11 -11.87 16.86 -9.44
C ASP A 11 -12.60 16.63 -8.10
N ILE A 12 -11.97 17.09 -7.02
CA ILE A 12 -12.48 16.99 -5.64
C ILE A 12 -13.66 17.95 -5.40
N ASN A 13 -13.93 18.87 -6.32
CA ASN A 13 -14.92 19.93 -6.18
C ASN A 13 -16.32 19.59 -6.72
N PHE A 14 -16.60 18.32 -7.01
CA PHE A 14 -17.92 17.94 -7.50
C PHE A 14 -18.99 18.10 -6.39
N LYS A 15 -20.14 18.61 -6.79
CA LYS A 15 -21.35 18.69 -5.94
C LYS A 15 -22.36 17.69 -6.43
N TYR A 16 -22.78 16.78 -5.58
CA TYR A 16 -23.92 15.91 -5.84
C TYR A 16 -25.22 16.55 -5.34
N ASN A 17 -26.31 16.37 -6.07
CA ASN A 17 -27.63 16.91 -5.76
C ASN A 17 -28.27 16.16 -4.58
N ASN A 18 -27.73 16.21 -3.38
CA ASN A 18 -28.27 15.64 -2.13
C ASN A 18 -28.87 14.22 -2.21
N ILE A 19 -28.57 13.47 -3.28
CA ILE A 19 -29.05 12.10 -3.47
C ILE A 19 -27.96 11.14 -2.95
N PRO A 20 -28.27 10.25 -1.99
CA PRO A 20 -27.33 9.26 -1.52
C PRO A 20 -26.72 8.43 -2.68
N CYS A 21 -25.43 8.24 -2.65
CA CYS A 21 -24.71 7.56 -3.72
C CYS A 21 -23.69 6.53 -3.15
N ALA A 22 -23.18 5.68 -4.02
CA ALA A 22 -22.03 4.87 -3.72
C ALA A 22 -20.78 5.60 -4.24
N VAL A 23 -19.83 5.85 -3.35
CA VAL A 23 -18.51 6.39 -3.69
C VAL A 23 -17.55 5.23 -3.77
N VAL A 24 -16.84 5.10 -4.87
CA VAL A 24 -15.84 4.04 -5.06
C VAL A 24 -14.47 4.66 -5.26
N LEU A 25 -13.58 4.44 -4.30
CA LEU A 25 -12.17 4.77 -4.42
C LEU A 25 -11.48 3.61 -5.13
N LEU A 26 -10.67 3.91 -6.14
CA LEU A 26 -9.92 2.91 -6.91
C LEU A 26 -8.44 3.01 -6.58
N ASP A 27 -7.82 1.86 -6.32
CA ASP A 27 -6.37 1.76 -6.09
C ASP A 27 -5.88 0.38 -6.59
N ASP A 28 -4.60 0.23 -6.84
CA ASP A 28 -4.00 -1.08 -7.14
C ASP A 28 -3.69 -1.85 -5.84
N PHE A 29 -3.20 -1.16 -4.82
CA PHE A 29 -2.77 -1.77 -3.57
C PHE A 29 -3.01 -0.91 -2.33
N ILE A 30 -3.75 -1.45 -1.37
CA ILE A 30 -4.00 -0.81 -0.07
C ILE A 30 -3.12 -1.43 1.02
N GLY A 31 -2.06 -0.75 1.38
CA GLY A 31 -1.13 -1.22 2.44
C GLY A 31 -1.62 -0.93 3.85
N SER A 32 -1.68 0.34 4.22
CA SER A 32 -2.08 0.80 5.57
C SER A 32 -3.46 1.45 5.61
N GLY A 33 -4.06 1.73 4.45
CA GLY A 33 -5.33 2.45 4.33
C GLY A 33 -5.23 3.98 4.49
N ASN A 34 -4.06 4.51 4.87
CA ASN A 34 -3.92 5.95 5.15
C ASN A 34 -4.30 6.85 3.96
N SER A 35 -3.83 6.50 2.77
CA SER A 35 -4.10 7.28 1.55
C SER A 35 -5.58 7.31 1.22
N ALA A 36 -6.25 6.16 1.28
CA ALA A 36 -7.68 6.04 1.04
C ALA A 36 -8.50 6.85 2.06
N ILE A 37 -8.15 6.77 3.35
CA ILE A 37 -8.80 7.56 4.40
C ILE A 37 -8.60 9.06 4.17
N THR A 38 -7.39 9.50 3.87
CA THR A 38 -7.10 10.91 3.60
C THR A 38 -7.87 11.41 2.39
N LEU A 39 -7.96 10.60 1.33
CA LEU A 39 -8.75 10.95 0.15
C LEU A 39 -10.24 11.04 0.50
N TYR A 40 -10.78 10.04 1.20
CA TYR A 40 -12.17 10.03 1.63
C TYR A 40 -12.52 11.25 2.49
N GLN A 41 -11.69 11.60 3.46
CA GLN A 41 -11.90 12.77 4.32
C GLN A 41 -11.99 14.07 3.52
N ARG A 42 -11.18 14.21 2.46
CA ARG A 42 -11.21 15.39 1.58
C ARG A 42 -12.52 15.51 0.80
N ILE A 43 -13.04 14.37 0.31
CA ILE A 43 -14.25 14.38 -0.53
C ILE A 43 -15.53 14.28 0.30
N SER A 44 -15.48 13.76 1.53
CA SER A 44 -16.66 13.49 2.37
C SER A 44 -17.51 14.73 2.65
N VAL A 45 -16.90 15.90 2.68
CA VAL A 45 -17.63 17.19 2.85
C VAL A 45 -18.60 17.50 1.72
N ASN A 46 -18.39 16.90 0.55
CA ASN A 46 -19.22 17.10 -0.65
C ASN A 46 -20.11 15.87 -0.95
N ILE A 47 -20.03 14.82 -0.13
CA ILE A 47 -20.79 13.58 -0.33
C ILE A 47 -22.13 13.71 0.40
N PRO A 48 -23.29 13.40 -0.24
CA PRO A 48 -24.59 13.41 0.41
C PRO A 48 -24.62 12.49 1.63
N GLN A 49 -25.39 12.87 2.65
CA GLN A 49 -25.64 12.02 3.81
C GLN A 49 -26.20 10.64 3.39
N ASN A 50 -25.92 9.62 4.16
CA ASN A 50 -26.31 8.23 3.89
C ASN A 50 -25.68 7.60 2.64
N SER A 51 -24.70 8.24 2.02
CA SER A 51 -23.88 7.62 0.97
C SER A 51 -22.96 6.57 1.57
N LYS A 52 -22.63 5.53 0.77
CA LYS A 52 -21.70 4.47 1.16
C LYS A 52 -20.37 4.64 0.46
N CYS A 53 -19.28 4.43 1.18
CA CYS A 53 -17.94 4.47 0.60
C CYS A 53 -17.34 3.07 0.50
N PHE A 54 -16.80 2.77 -0.67
CA PHE A 54 -16.08 1.55 -0.97
C PHE A 54 -14.67 1.88 -1.43
N CYS A 55 -13.72 1.01 -1.11
CA CYS A 55 -12.39 1.06 -1.69
C CYS A 55 -12.17 -0.24 -2.47
N LEU A 56 -12.12 -0.15 -3.80
CA LEU A 56 -11.90 -1.28 -4.70
C LEU A 56 -10.43 -1.31 -5.09
N CYS A 57 -9.75 -2.42 -4.81
CA CYS A 57 -8.34 -2.61 -5.14
C CYS A 57 -8.08 -4.05 -5.62
N VAL A 58 -6.93 -4.24 -6.27
CA VAL A 58 -6.49 -5.58 -6.66
C VAL A 58 -6.12 -6.39 -5.41
N ALA A 59 -5.35 -5.78 -4.50
CA ALA A 59 -4.92 -6.44 -3.28
C ALA A 59 -4.81 -5.46 -2.10
N TYR A 60 -4.96 -5.98 -0.89
CA TYR A 60 -4.79 -5.19 0.32
C TYR A 60 -4.18 -5.98 1.47
N MET A 61 -3.50 -5.29 2.37
CA MET A 61 -2.99 -5.89 3.61
C MET A 61 -4.10 -5.96 4.66
N GLU A 62 -4.21 -7.09 5.36
CA GLU A 62 -5.20 -7.31 6.42
C GLU A 62 -5.33 -6.13 7.39
N LYS A 63 -4.23 -5.51 7.76
CA LYS A 63 -4.23 -4.36 8.70
C LYS A 63 -5.00 -3.14 8.19
N ALA A 64 -5.22 -3.02 6.89
CA ALA A 64 -6.00 -1.91 6.32
C ALA A 64 -7.51 -2.10 6.51
N GLU A 65 -7.98 -3.34 6.62
CA GLU A 65 -9.40 -3.67 6.66
C GLU A 65 -10.11 -3.02 7.86
N ASN A 66 -9.63 -3.28 9.08
CA ASN A 66 -10.21 -2.71 10.29
C ASN A 66 -10.15 -1.18 10.28
N LYS A 67 -9.00 -0.64 9.87
CA LYS A 67 -8.80 0.80 9.83
C LYS A 67 -9.72 1.52 8.85
N LEU A 68 -9.97 0.93 7.68
CA LEU A 68 -10.92 1.46 6.70
C LEU A 68 -12.36 1.34 7.23
N ALA A 69 -12.73 0.21 7.82
CA ALA A 69 -14.04 -0.01 8.42
C ALA A 69 -14.36 1.00 9.53
N GLU A 70 -13.40 1.32 10.40
CA GLU A 70 -13.51 2.35 11.45
C GLU A 70 -13.79 3.75 10.87
N ASN A 71 -13.42 3.99 9.60
CA ASN A 71 -13.68 5.23 8.88
C ASN A 71 -14.89 5.14 7.93
N GLY A 72 -15.72 4.11 8.05
CA GLY A 72 -16.91 3.93 7.23
C GLY A 72 -16.65 3.53 5.78
N ILE A 73 -15.46 2.98 5.49
CA ILE A 73 -15.05 2.57 4.15
C ILE A 73 -15.02 1.05 4.08
N THR A 74 -15.80 0.47 3.18
CA THR A 74 -15.76 -0.98 2.90
C THR A 74 -14.70 -1.28 1.86
N ILE A 75 -13.73 -2.15 2.17
CA ILE A 75 -12.70 -2.56 1.22
C ILE A 75 -13.12 -3.82 0.44
N LEU A 76 -12.83 -3.82 -0.85
CA LEU A 76 -13.09 -4.93 -1.78
C LEU A 76 -11.81 -5.23 -2.56
N GLY A 77 -11.32 -6.46 -2.47
CA GLY A 77 -10.09 -6.91 -3.11
C GLY A 77 -9.57 -8.21 -2.51
N GLU A 78 -8.39 -8.63 -2.93
CA GLU A 78 -7.72 -9.82 -2.39
C GLU A 78 -6.96 -9.49 -1.11
N LYS A 79 -7.29 -10.17 -0.01
CA LYS A 79 -6.67 -9.96 1.30
C LYS A 79 -5.31 -10.65 1.40
N HIS A 80 -4.29 -9.91 1.78
CA HIS A 80 -2.95 -10.42 2.05
C HIS A 80 -2.53 -10.28 3.51
N LEU A 81 -1.89 -11.32 4.02
CA LEU A 81 -1.26 -11.34 5.34
C LEU A 81 0.20 -10.89 5.24
N PRO A 82 0.81 -10.40 6.34
CA PRO A 82 2.24 -10.19 6.40
C PRO A 82 3.03 -11.48 6.09
N ALA A 83 4.11 -11.36 5.33
CA ALA A 83 4.90 -12.52 4.87
C ALA A 83 5.43 -13.39 6.02
N PHE A 84 5.78 -12.76 7.14
CA PHE A 84 6.35 -13.45 8.31
C PHE A 84 5.30 -13.61 9.42
N THR A 85 4.19 -14.24 9.09
CA THR A 85 3.14 -14.59 10.05
C THR A 85 3.00 -16.11 10.19
N SER A 86 2.77 -16.58 11.42
CA SER A 86 2.54 -18.00 11.68
C SER A 86 1.19 -18.52 11.14
N ARG A 87 0.23 -17.63 10.88
CA ARG A 87 -1.10 -17.98 10.38
C ARG A 87 -1.08 -18.45 8.93
N HIS A 88 -0.23 -17.84 8.13
CA HIS A 88 -0.12 -18.17 6.70
C HIS A 88 1.23 -17.71 6.15
N SER A 89 2.28 -18.42 6.53
CA SER A 89 3.62 -18.08 6.07
C SER A 89 4.00 -18.83 4.82
N VAL A 90 4.34 -18.09 3.76
CA VAL A 90 4.96 -18.64 2.55
C VAL A 90 6.38 -19.18 2.81
N PHE A 91 6.99 -18.82 3.93
CA PHE A 91 8.36 -19.22 4.30
C PHE A 91 8.40 -20.43 5.25
N GLY A 92 7.27 -21.06 5.54
CA GLY A 92 7.17 -22.27 6.34
C GLY A 92 7.18 -22.03 7.85
N TYR A 93 7.64 -23.04 8.60
CA TYR A 93 7.59 -23.07 10.06
C TYR A 93 8.45 -22.01 10.75
N PRO A 94 8.12 -21.65 12.02
CA PRO A 94 8.73 -20.54 12.74
C PRO A 94 10.25 -20.43 12.70
N PRO A 95 11.06 -21.49 12.90
CA PRO A 95 12.52 -21.36 12.86
C PRO A 95 13.05 -20.92 11.49
N LYS A 96 12.53 -21.51 10.40
CA LYS A 96 12.89 -21.15 9.03
C LYS A 96 12.42 -19.74 8.70
N MET A 97 11.18 -19.42 9.03
CA MET A 97 10.57 -18.10 8.85
C MET A 97 11.38 -17.02 9.58
N LYS A 98 11.78 -17.25 10.84
CA LYS A 98 12.61 -16.33 11.63
C LYS A 98 13.96 -16.05 10.93
N ARG A 99 14.60 -17.08 10.39
CA ARG A 99 15.86 -16.92 9.66
C ARG A 99 15.69 -16.06 8.41
N ILE A 100 14.64 -16.31 7.62
CA ILE A 100 14.37 -15.56 6.40
C ILE A 100 13.95 -14.11 6.75
N ARG A 101 13.16 -13.90 7.80
CA ARG A 101 12.82 -12.57 8.28
C ARG A 101 14.07 -11.78 8.72
N ASN A 102 14.97 -12.42 9.45
CA ASN A 102 16.22 -11.76 9.87
C ASN A 102 17.11 -11.42 8.68
N PHE A 103 17.15 -12.28 7.66
CA PHE A 103 17.81 -11.97 6.40
C PHE A 103 17.18 -10.72 5.73
N ALA A 104 15.87 -10.71 5.57
CA ALA A 104 15.14 -9.58 4.97
C ALA A 104 15.35 -8.27 5.77
N LEU A 105 15.39 -8.36 7.11
CA LEU A 105 15.66 -7.23 7.99
C LEU A 105 17.07 -6.69 7.76
N LYS A 106 18.09 -7.56 7.86
CA LYS A 106 19.52 -7.19 7.71
C LYS A 106 19.79 -6.49 6.38
N TYR A 107 19.38 -7.11 5.28
CA TYR A 107 19.62 -6.54 3.95
C TYR A 107 18.70 -5.36 3.64
N GLY A 108 17.48 -5.37 4.13
CA GLY A 108 16.59 -4.20 4.07
C GLY A 108 17.20 -2.98 4.76
N GLU A 109 17.85 -3.14 5.92
CA GLU A 109 18.56 -2.06 6.61
C GLU A 109 19.74 -1.53 5.79
N LEU A 110 20.51 -2.39 5.14
CA LEU A 110 21.61 -1.98 4.27
C LEU A 110 21.14 -1.18 3.06
N LEU A 111 20.01 -1.57 2.47
CA LEU A 111 19.41 -0.87 1.33
C LEU A 111 18.84 0.49 1.72
N TYR A 112 18.35 0.63 2.95
CA TYR A 112 17.63 1.83 3.43
C TYR A 112 18.49 2.89 4.11
N LYS A 113 19.69 2.56 4.58
CA LYS A 113 20.54 3.46 5.41
C LYS A 113 20.88 4.82 4.79
N LYS A 114 20.58 5.08 3.52
CA LYS A 114 21.04 6.30 2.82
C LYS A 114 19.95 7.24 2.31
N LYS A 115 18.69 6.95 2.49
CA LYS A 115 17.65 7.92 2.10
C LYS A 115 17.36 8.86 3.27
N GLN A 116 18.14 9.94 3.37
CA GLN A 116 17.77 11.11 4.16
C GLN A 116 16.52 11.73 3.52
N TYR A 117 15.40 11.58 4.18
CA TYR A 117 14.18 12.29 3.80
C TYR A 117 14.28 13.74 4.25
N SER A 118 13.75 14.66 3.43
CA SER A 118 13.64 16.06 3.77
C SER A 118 12.98 16.26 5.14
N PRO A 119 13.42 17.24 5.95
CA PRO A 119 12.80 17.53 7.24
C PRO A 119 11.29 17.75 7.09
N GLY A 120 10.49 17.02 7.84
CA GLY A 120 9.02 17.09 7.80
C GLY A 120 8.31 15.91 7.12
N MET A 121 8.97 15.09 6.35
CA MET A 121 8.38 13.94 5.66
C MET A 121 8.66 12.65 6.45
N LYS A 122 7.79 12.31 7.41
CA LYS A 122 7.83 11.03 8.14
C LYS A 122 7.29 9.90 7.25
N LEU A 123 7.90 9.65 6.10
CA LEU A 123 7.63 8.43 5.35
C LEU A 123 8.45 7.29 5.98
N TYR A 124 7.84 6.56 6.88
CA TYR A 124 8.48 5.43 7.54
C TYR A 124 8.44 4.20 6.61
N ILE A 125 9.33 4.19 5.62
CA ILE A 125 9.63 2.96 4.91
C ILE A 125 10.76 2.28 5.72
N GLY A 126 10.43 1.19 6.38
CA GLY A 126 11.40 0.40 7.13
C GLY A 126 11.98 -0.74 6.29
N PRO A 127 12.95 -1.47 6.84
CA PRO A 127 13.60 -2.60 6.17
C PRO A 127 12.65 -3.75 5.82
N LEU A 128 11.47 -3.77 6.39
CA LEU A 128 10.39 -4.74 6.11
C LEU A 128 9.18 -4.12 5.42
N GLY A 129 9.39 -3.02 4.70
CA GLY A 129 8.34 -2.29 3.97
C GLY A 129 7.69 -1.18 4.78
N TYR A 130 6.91 -0.33 4.10
CA TYR A 130 6.22 0.80 4.72
C TYR A 130 5.36 0.35 5.90
N ALA A 131 5.50 1.04 7.02
CA ALA A 131 4.82 0.71 8.29
C ALA A 131 4.94 -0.77 8.70
N ASN A 132 6.10 -1.39 8.44
CA ASN A 132 6.38 -2.80 8.73
C ASN A 132 5.32 -3.77 8.15
N SER A 133 4.87 -3.49 6.94
CA SER A 133 3.79 -4.25 6.29
C SER A 133 4.18 -5.66 5.88
N GLN A 134 5.46 -5.89 5.60
CA GLN A 134 5.99 -7.20 5.21
C GLN A 134 5.24 -7.80 4.00
N SER A 135 4.85 -6.95 3.05
CA SER A 135 4.15 -7.39 1.85
C SER A 135 5.11 -8.09 0.88
N LEU A 136 4.56 -9.05 0.11
CA LEU A 136 5.22 -9.69 -1.03
C LEU A 136 4.55 -9.31 -2.36
N VAL A 137 3.60 -8.39 -2.35
CA VAL A 137 2.85 -8.00 -3.54
C VAL A 137 3.71 -7.14 -4.45
N CYS A 138 3.84 -7.56 -5.70
CA CYS A 138 4.48 -6.81 -6.78
C CYS A 138 3.54 -6.82 -7.99
N PHE A 139 3.48 -5.71 -8.70
CA PHE A 139 2.74 -5.60 -9.96
C PHE A 139 3.74 -5.42 -11.12
N GLU A 140 3.33 -5.79 -12.32
CA GLU A 140 4.15 -5.64 -13.52
C GLU A 140 4.56 -4.18 -13.76
N HIS A 141 3.64 -3.25 -13.52
CA HIS A 141 3.84 -1.82 -13.74
C HIS A 141 4.56 -1.12 -12.58
N THR A 142 4.43 -1.61 -11.34
CA THR A 142 5.06 -1.00 -10.16
C THR A 142 5.12 -1.97 -8.98
N THR A 143 6.00 -1.68 -8.03
CA THR A 143 6.06 -2.40 -6.76
C THR A 143 5.67 -1.44 -5.62
N PRO A 144 4.65 -1.77 -4.80
CA PRO A 144 4.26 -0.96 -3.67
C PRO A 144 5.38 -0.79 -2.65
N ASN A 145 5.47 0.37 -2.00
CA ASN A 145 6.46 0.61 -0.95
C ASN A 145 6.22 -0.24 0.33
N ASN A 146 5.07 -0.88 0.41
CA ASN A 146 4.72 -1.85 1.45
C ASN A 146 5.44 -3.19 1.27
N THR A 147 5.89 -3.49 0.06
CA THR A 147 6.64 -4.72 -0.27
C THR A 147 8.03 -4.69 0.37
N LEU A 148 8.55 -5.86 0.71
CA LEU A 148 9.89 -6.00 1.29
C LEU A 148 10.93 -5.31 0.39
N PRO A 149 11.73 -4.37 0.90
CA PRO A 149 12.71 -3.61 0.10
C PRO A 149 13.72 -4.47 -0.64
N ILE A 150 14.10 -5.59 -0.08
CA ILE A 150 15.02 -6.55 -0.73
C ILE A 150 14.52 -7.04 -2.11
N LEU A 151 13.23 -6.89 -2.40
CA LEU A 151 12.64 -7.32 -3.66
C LEU A 151 12.66 -6.23 -4.74
N TRP A 152 12.64 -4.95 -4.37
CA TRP A 152 12.42 -3.86 -5.32
C TRP A 152 13.42 -2.68 -5.23
N GLU A 153 14.12 -2.54 -4.10
CA GLU A 153 15.08 -1.44 -3.94
C GLU A 153 16.41 -1.78 -4.59
N SER A 154 16.96 -0.82 -5.33
CA SER A 154 18.32 -0.91 -5.86
C SER A 154 19.23 0.01 -5.07
N ASN A 155 20.40 -0.47 -4.67
CA ASN A 155 21.40 0.39 -4.04
C ASN A 155 22.82 -0.10 -4.36
N LYS A 156 23.71 0.87 -4.54
CA LYS A 156 25.15 0.60 -4.51
C LYS A 156 25.54 0.33 -3.06
N ARG A 157 26.11 -0.82 -2.79
CA ARG A 157 26.63 -1.11 -1.44
C ARG A 157 27.70 -0.09 -1.07
N ALA A 158 27.67 0.33 0.20
CA ALA A 158 28.60 1.34 0.70
C ALA A 158 30.08 0.90 0.71
N ASP A 159 30.31 -0.39 0.52
CA ASP A 159 31.61 -1.05 0.61
C ASP A 159 32.25 -1.32 -0.77
N ASN A 160 31.78 -0.67 -1.83
CA ASN A 160 32.21 -0.88 -3.22
C ASN A 160 32.08 -2.33 -3.74
N GLN A 161 31.36 -3.20 -3.02
CA GLN A 161 31.02 -4.53 -3.50
C GLN A 161 29.74 -4.46 -4.35
N GLU A 162 29.42 -5.59 -5.00
CA GLU A 162 28.37 -5.73 -5.98
C GLU A 162 27.06 -4.96 -5.67
N ASN A 163 26.49 -4.33 -6.67
CA ASN A 163 25.19 -3.66 -6.57
C ASN A 163 24.10 -4.68 -6.22
N TRP A 164 23.19 -4.31 -5.34
CA TRP A 164 21.98 -5.08 -5.14
C TRP A 164 21.06 -4.88 -6.35
N VAL A 165 20.82 -5.97 -7.09
CA VAL A 165 19.91 -5.98 -8.24
C VAL A 165 18.54 -6.48 -7.76
N PRO A 166 17.50 -5.65 -7.80
CA PRO A 166 16.17 -6.06 -7.36
C PRO A 166 15.54 -7.05 -8.34
N LEU A 167 14.75 -8.00 -7.80
CA LEU A 167 13.96 -8.92 -8.62
C LEU A 167 12.79 -8.21 -9.33
N PHE A 168 12.19 -7.21 -8.66
CA PHE A 168 11.05 -6.46 -9.11
C PHE A 168 11.34 -4.96 -8.99
N PRO A 169 12.17 -4.37 -9.86
CA PRO A 169 12.56 -2.99 -9.76
C PRO A 169 11.33 -2.08 -9.86
N ARG A 170 11.28 -1.07 -9.01
CA ARG A 170 10.23 -0.07 -9.05
C ARG A 170 10.45 0.81 -10.28
N LYS A 171 9.54 0.73 -11.25
CA LYS A 171 9.54 1.63 -12.39
C LYS A 171 9.20 3.03 -11.89
N LEU A 172 10.10 3.98 -12.07
CA LEU A 172 9.78 5.39 -11.92
C LEU A 172 9.05 5.78 -13.22
N PHE A 173 7.76 5.99 -13.12
CA PHE A 173 7.07 6.67 -14.22
C PHE A 173 7.53 8.12 -14.19
N ASP A 174 8.17 8.57 -15.25
CA ASP A 174 8.35 9.99 -15.49
C ASP A 174 6.94 10.61 -15.45
N ARG A 175 6.76 11.56 -14.54
CA ARG A 175 5.50 12.29 -14.47
C ARG A 175 5.41 13.10 -15.77
N ILE A 176 4.55 12.64 -16.66
CA ILE A 176 4.17 13.40 -17.87
C ILE A 176 3.44 14.65 -17.42
#